data_58df3c9a9b40702b4e764533427ab0ae
#
_entry.id   58df3c9a9b40702b4e764533427ab0ae
#
_cell.length_a   1.000
_cell.length_b   1.000
_cell.length_c   1.000
_cell.angle_alpha   90.00
_cell.angle_beta   90.00
_cell.angle_gamma   90.00
#
_symmetry.space_group_name_H-M   'P 1'
#
loop_
_entity.id
_entity.type
_entity.pdbx_description
1 polymer ?
#
loop_
_entity_poly.entity_id
_entity_poly.type
_entity_poly.pdbx_seq_one_letter_code
_entity_poly.pdbx_strand_id
1 'polypeptide(L)'
;VFVATTVGTAIFYSSMFVFGKSLPRSIYFITWFLTTGAVGMGRMLLHYVALHYSSGDDGESGQVNTLIIGAGDAGATIAREIERYHKRSRRIIGFVDDDMFKHNRLMNGFRILGNREDIPMLVAKYKIEEIIIAMPSVKRDVIREIMEICSPLTCKINTLPGVYQLLDDEVLVSHLHPVSIEDLLERDEI
;
A
#
# COMPACT_ATOMS: atom_id res chain seq x y z
N VAL A 1 7.26 -6.24 -26.44
CA VAL A 1 6.97 -7.68 -26.59
C VAL A 1 6.74 -8.01 -28.06
N PHE A 2 5.76 -7.39 -28.72
CA PHE A 2 5.39 -7.65 -30.10
C PHE A 2 6.59 -7.58 -31.07
N VAL A 3 7.40 -6.53 -30.99
CA VAL A 3 8.60 -6.35 -31.81
C VAL A 3 9.64 -7.44 -31.51
N ALA A 4 9.86 -7.78 -30.25
CA ALA A 4 10.84 -8.80 -29.88
C ALA A 4 10.44 -10.21 -30.35
N THR A 5 9.15 -10.56 -30.26
CA THR A 5 8.64 -11.86 -30.75
C THR A 5 8.68 -11.95 -32.26
N THR A 6 8.37 -10.86 -33.00
CA THR A 6 8.46 -10.84 -34.47
C THR A 6 9.90 -10.96 -34.95
N VAL A 7 10.85 -10.27 -34.33
CA VAL A 7 12.27 -10.36 -34.68
C VAL A 7 12.81 -11.76 -34.34
N GLY A 8 12.50 -12.32 -33.17
CA GLY A 8 12.94 -13.67 -32.79
C GLY A 8 12.40 -14.76 -33.76
N THR A 9 11.13 -14.68 -34.12
CA THR A 9 10.54 -15.63 -35.09
C THR A 9 11.15 -15.48 -36.49
N ALA A 10 11.41 -14.25 -36.93
CA ALA A 10 12.06 -14.01 -38.21
C ALA A 10 13.47 -14.60 -38.29
N ILE A 11 14.26 -14.44 -37.21
CA ILE A 11 15.61 -15.03 -37.12
C ILE A 11 15.53 -16.56 -37.14
N PHE A 12 14.62 -17.16 -36.40
CA PHE A 12 14.45 -18.60 -36.33
C PHE A 12 14.10 -19.19 -37.69
N TYR A 13 13.20 -18.56 -38.44
CA TYR A 13 12.81 -19.03 -39.78
C TYR A 13 13.87 -18.80 -40.84
N SER A 14 14.62 -17.71 -40.74
CA SER A 14 15.78 -17.46 -41.59
C SER A 14 16.85 -18.55 -41.42
N SER A 15 17.09 -18.98 -40.18
CA SER A 15 18.00 -20.09 -39.87
C SER A 15 17.53 -21.42 -40.47
N MET A 16 16.23 -21.75 -40.36
CA MET A 16 15.65 -22.95 -40.94
C MET A 16 15.76 -22.99 -42.48
N PHE A 17 15.62 -21.85 -43.14
CA PHE A 17 15.78 -21.73 -44.57
C PHE A 17 17.24 -22.03 -44.99
N VAL A 18 18.22 -21.56 -44.26
CA VAL A 18 19.65 -21.84 -44.48
C VAL A 18 19.97 -23.32 -44.32
N PHE A 19 19.32 -24.06 -43.43
CA PHE A 19 19.48 -25.52 -43.27
C PHE A 19 18.70 -26.37 -44.23
N GLY A 20 18.07 -25.78 -45.29
CA GLY A 20 17.41 -26.49 -46.38
C GLY A 20 16.13 -27.23 -45.99
N LYS A 21 15.53 -26.93 -44.84
CA LYS A 21 14.23 -27.49 -44.42
C LYS A 21 13.11 -26.49 -44.69
N SER A 22 12.33 -26.71 -45.77
CA SER A 22 11.14 -25.89 -46.07
C SER A 22 9.90 -26.46 -45.36
N LEU A 23 9.32 -25.69 -44.45
CA LEU A 23 8.05 -26.00 -43.84
C LEU A 23 6.89 -25.33 -44.60
N PRO A 24 5.67 -25.89 -44.56
CA PRO A 24 4.49 -25.24 -45.15
C PRO A 24 4.28 -23.82 -44.58
N ARG A 25 3.92 -22.86 -45.44
CA ARG A 25 3.76 -21.44 -45.05
C ARG A 25 2.79 -21.19 -43.93
N SER A 26 1.77 -22.05 -43.78
CA SER A 26 0.79 -21.98 -42.68
C SER A 26 1.42 -22.16 -41.27
N ILE A 27 2.48 -22.95 -41.18
CA ILE A 27 3.16 -23.22 -39.89
C ILE A 27 3.79 -21.93 -39.32
N TYR A 28 4.31 -21.06 -40.22
CA TYR A 28 4.91 -19.78 -39.81
C TYR A 28 3.91 -18.87 -39.10
N PHE A 29 2.69 -18.73 -39.64
CA PHE A 29 1.63 -17.90 -39.07
C PHE A 29 1.12 -18.49 -37.74
N ILE A 30 0.92 -19.80 -37.68
CA ILE A 30 0.43 -20.48 -36.47
C ILE A 30 1.43 -20.33 -35.34
N THR A 31 2.72 -20.58 -35.61
CA THR A 31 3.76 -20.47 -34.58
C THR A 31 3.92 -19.04 -34.08
N TRP A 32 3.90 -18.06 -34.99
CA TRP A 32 3.98 -16.63 -34.60
C TRP A 32 2.80 -16.21 -33.70
N PHE A 33 1.59 -16.60 -34.07
CA PHE A 33 0.39 -16.30 -33.30
C PHE A 33 0.43 -16.96 -31.94
N LEU A 34 0.84 -18.22 -31.86
CA LEU A 34 0.89 -19.02 -30.65
C LEU A 34 1.98 -18.51 -29.68
N THR A 35 3.15 -18.16 -30.19
CA THR A 35 4.24 -17.60 -29.35
C THR A 35 3.90 -16.22 -28.84
N THR A 36 3.31 -15.35 -29.66
CA THR A 36 2.90 -13.99 -29.23
C THR A 36 1.78 -14.07 -28.18
N GLY A 37 0.81 -14.97 -28.40
CA GLY A 37 -0.28 -15.22 -27.45
C GLY A 37 0.22 -15.79 -26.12
N ALA A 38 1.12 -16.77 -26.16
CA ALA A 38 1.68 -17.37 -24.95
C ALA A 38 2.48 -16.37 -24.10
N VAL A 39 3.31 -15.53 -24.75
CA VAL A 39 4.07 -14.48 -24.04
C VAL A 39 3.16 -13.39 -23.50
N GLY A 40 2.13 -12.99 -24.27
CA GLY A 40 1.13 -12.02 -23.83
C GLY A 40 0.33 -12.51 -22.63
N MET A 41 -0.15 -13.77 -22.68
CA MET A 41 -0.90 -14.41 -21.61
C MET A 41 -0.04 -14.60 -20.36
N GLY A 42 1.21 -15.03 -20.52
CA GLY A 42 2.16 -15.18 -19.40
C GLY A 42 2.40 -13.84 -18.67
N ARG A 43 2.56 -12.74 -19.41
CA ARG A 43 2.68 -11.40 -18.83
C ARG A 43 1.40 -10.94 -18.11
N MET A 44 0.25 -11.20 -18.72
CA MET A 44 -1.04 -10.88 -18.08
C MET A 44 -1.26 -11.68 -16.80
N LEU A 45 -0.89 -12.97 -16.83
CA LEU A 45 -0.95 -13.85 -15.66
C LEU A 45 0.01 -13.37 -14.56
N LEU A 46 1.26 -13.04 -14.89
CA LEU A 46 2.22 -12.48 -13.93
C LEU A 46 1.74 -11.15 -13.35
N HIS A 47 1.14 -10.30 -14.16
CA HIS A 47 0.55 -9.04 -13.69
C HIS A 47 -0.66 -9.29 -12.77
N TYR A 48 -1.52 -10.23 -13.13
CA TYR A 48 -2.66 -10.64 -12.30
C TYR A 48 -2.19 -11.26 -10.97
N VAL A 49 -1.20 -12.15 -11.02
CA VAL A 49 -0.58 -12.76 -9.84
C VAL A 49 0.10 -11.69 -8.98
N ALA A 50 0.87 -10.77 -9.56
CA ALA A 50 1.50 -9.68 -8.82
C ALA A 50 0.46 -8.79 -8.13
N LEU A 51 -0.68 -8.50 -8.76
CA LEU A 51 -1.78 -7.75 -8.14
C LEU A 51 -2.48 -8.52 -7.01
N HIS A 52 -2.56 -9.85 -7.10
CA HIS A 52 -3.22 -10.68 -6.09
C HIS A 52 -2.27 -11.19 -5.00
N TYR A 53 -0.99 -11.43 -5.32
CA TYR A 53 0.02 -11.93 -4.38
C TYR A 53 0.88 -10.82 -3.76
N SER A 54 0.82 -9.59 -4.24
CA SER A 54 1.49 -8.44 -3.59
C SER A 54 0.91 -8.11 -2.19
N SER A 55 -0.07 -8.90 -1.73
CA SER A 55 -0.63 -8.82 -0.39
C SER A 55 -0.16 -9.95 0.53
N GLY A 56 0.84 -10.74 0.14
CA GLY A 56 1.31 -11.88 0.91
C GLY A 56 2.83 -11.95 0.95
N ASP A 57 3.35 -11.71 2.13
CA ASP A 57 4.52 -12.37 2.69
C ASP A 57 5.87 -12.25 1.96
N ASP A 58 6.45 -11.04 1.97
CA ASP A 58 7.89 -10.86 2.04
C ASP A 58 8.16 -9.69 2.99
N GLY A 59 7.88 -9.93 4.28
CA GLY A 59 8.32 -9.04 5.35
C GLY A 59 9.84 -9.08 5.40
N GLU A 60 10.51 -8.09 4.80
CA GLU A 60 11.85 -7.75 5.23
C GLU A 60 11.78 -7.57 6.75
N SER A 61 12.52 -8.40 7.47
CA SER A 61 12.55 -8.44 8.93
C SER A 61 12.81 -7.02 9.46
N GLY A 62 11.78 -6.37 10.00
CA GLY A 62 11.88 -5.03 10.58
C GLY A 62 10.90 -3.97 10.08
N GLN A 63 10.04 -4.27 9.09
CA GLN A 63 9.00 -3.34 8.66
C GLN A 63 7.69 -3.58 9.43
N VAL A 64 7.07 -2.49 9.90
CA VAL A 64 5.76 -2.49 10.56
C VAL A 64 4.65 -2.47 9.53
N ASN A 65 3.79 -3.49 9.52
CA ASN A 65 2.63 -3.54 8.65
C ASN A 65 1.61 -2.46 9.05
N THR A 66 1.40 -1.48 8.19
CA THR A 66 0.61 -0.29 8.48
C THR A 66 -0.67 -0.27 7.63
N LEU A 67 -1.83 -0.06 8.28
CA LEU A 67 -3.12 0.18 7.66
C LEU A 67 -3.49 1.65 7.81
N ILE A 68 -3.98 2.27 6.74
CA ILE A 68 -4.41 3.68 6.76
C ILE A 68 -5.93 3.73 6.70
N ILE A 69 -6.57 4.36 7.68
CA ILE A 69 -8.01 4.59 7.72
C ILE A 69 -8.30 5.99 7.17
N GLY A 70 -9.08 6.04 6.09
CA GLY A 70 -9.40 7.24 5.33
C GLY A 70 -8.64 7.31 4.00
N ALA A 71 -9.34 6.99 2.90
CA ALA A 71 -8.82 7.10 1.53
C ALA A 71 -9.22 8.46 0.93
N GLY A 72 -8.86 9.55 1.61
CA GLY A 72 -8.97 10.93 1.17
C GLY A 72 -7.59 11.56 0.96
N ASP A 73 -7.55 12.89 0.79
CA ASP A 73 -6.31 13.64 0.53
C ASP A 73 -5.28 13.48 1.65
N ALA A 74 -5.74 13.46 2.91
CA ALA A 74 -4.87 13.24 4.07
C ALA A 74 -4.22 11.86 4.04
N GLY A 75 -5.01 10.80 3.79
CA GLY A 75 -4.50 9.44 3.66
C GLY A 75 -3.53 9.30 2.48
N ALA A 76 -3.88 9.90 1.34
CA ALA A 76 -3.00 9.91 0.17
C ALA A 76 -1.66 10.62 0.44
N THR A 77 -1.68 11.68 1.24
CA THR A 77 -0.46 12.42 1.62
C THR A 77 0.43 11.60 2.55
N ILE A 78 -0.16 10.97 3.58
CA ILE A 78 0.57 10.06 4.47
C ILE A 78 1.18 8.90 3.73
N ALA A 79 0.42 8.27 2.83
CA ALA A 79 0.96 7.16 2.05
C ALA A 79 2.18 7.58 1.22
N ARG A 80 2.14 8.75 0.58
CA ARG A 80 3.30 9.29 -0.16
C ARG A 80 4.48 9.57 0.75
N GLU A 81 4.23 10.08 1.95
CA GLU A 81 5.27 10.38 2.93
C GLU A 81 5.95 9.10 3.44
N ILE A 82 5.16 8.08 3.79
CA ILE A 82 5.68 6.78 4.20
C ILE A 82 6.51 6.15 3.07
N GLU A 83 6.00 6.15 1.83
CA GLU A 83 6.73 5.63 0.67
C GLU A 83 8.05 6.36 0.41
N ARG A 84 8.07 7.67 0.64
CA ARG A 84 9.27 8.50 0.38
C ARG A 84 10.32 8.42 1.48
N TYR A 85 9.90 8.45 2.75
CA TYR A 85 10.81 8.64 3.88
C TYR A 85 10.87 7.45 4.83
N HIS A 86 9.82 6.63 4.90
CA HIS A 86 9.65 5.58 5.91
C HIS A 86 9.50 4.18 5.32
N LYS A 87 9.75 3.98 4.04
CA LYS A 87 9.61 2.70 3.33
C LYS A 87 10.42 1.57 3.97
N ARG A 88 11.55 1.88 4.63
CA ARG A 88 12.39 0.89 5.32
C ARG A 88 11.82 0.44 6.66
N SER A 89 10.99 1.26 7.30
CA SER A 89 10.43 0.98 8.63
C SER A 89 8.94 0.65 8.62
N ARG A 90 8.21 1.05 7.58
CA ARG A 90 6.76 0.86 7.46
C ARG A 90 6.40 0.30 6.09
N ARG A 91 5.50 -0.68 6.10
CA ARG A 91 4.91 -1.28 4.90
C ARG A 91 3.43 -0.97 4.87
N ILE A 92 2.98 -0.18 3.91
CA ILE A 92 1.55 0.09 3.74
C ILE A 92 0.89 -1.13 3.13
N ILE A 93 -0.07 -1.71 3.86
CA ILE A 93 -0.87 -2.86 3.41
C ILE A 93 -2.02 -2.39 2.52
N GLY A 94 -2.65 -1.27 2.86
CA GLY A 94 -3.75 -0.69 2.10
C GLY A 94 -4.48 0.38 2.89
N PHE A 95 -5.63 0.77 2.34
CA PHE A 95 -6.56 1.74 2.93
C PHE A 95 -7.86 1.08 3.36
N VAL A 96 -8.52 1.71 4.31
CA VAL A 96 -9.93 1.46 4.68
C VAL A 96 -10.70 2.77 4.52
N ASP A 97 -11.87 2.75 3.88
CA ASP A 97 -12.73 3.92 3.71
C ASP A 97 -14.19 3.47 3.67
N ASP A 98 -15.08 4.20 4.34
CA ASP A 98 -16.50 3.87 4.40
C ASP A 98 -17.25 4.17 3.09
N ASP A 99 -16.63 4.92 2.19
CA ASP A 99 -17.21 5.19 0.86
C ASP A 99 -17.09 3.94 -0.03
N MET A 100 -18.20 3.25 -0.18
CA MET A 100 -18.30 2.02 -1.01
C MET A 100 -17.87 2.25 -2.48
N PHE A 101 -17.98 3.47 -3.00
CA PHE A 101 -17.55 3.77 -4.37
C PHE A 101 -16.04 3.74 -4.54
N LYS A 102 -15.30 3.84 -3.44
CA LYS A 102 -13.83 3.75 -3.44
C LYS A 102 -13.32 2.32 -3.27
N HIS A 103 -14.14 1.38 -2.80
CA HIS A 103 -13.72 0.01 -2.53
C HIS A 103 -13.10 -0.64 -3.76
N ASN A 104 -12.09 -1.46 -3.54
CA ASN A 104 -11.29 -2.13 -4.58
C ASN A 104 -10.55 -1.20 -5.56
N ARG A 105 -10.64 0.12 -5.40
CA ARG A 105 -9.82 1.05 -6.17
C ARG A 105 -8.40 1.14 -5.61
N LEU A 106 -7.50 1.63 -6.44
CA LEU A 106 -6.13 1.92 -6.06
C LEU A 106 -5.97 3.40 -5.76
N MET A 107 -5.36 3.71 -4.60
CA MET A 107 -4.92 5.05 -4.24
C MET A 107 -3.42 5.03 -3.98
N ASN A 108 -2.65 5.82 -4.73
CA ASN A 108 -1.18 5.83 -4.69
C ASN A 108 -0.54 4.43 -4.83
N GLY A 109 -1.16 3.52 -5.60
CA GLY A 109 -0.68 2.15 -5.79
C GLY A 109 -1.16 1.15 -4.73
N PHE A 110 -1.82 1.57 -3.66
CA PHE A 110 -2.37 0.73 -2.61
C PHE A 110 -3.88 0.55 -2.77
N ARG A 111 -4.38 -0.65 -2.46
CA ARG A 111 -5.81 -0.98 -2.60
C ARG A 111 -6.60 -0.50 -1.39
N ILE A 112 -7.83 -0.05 -1.63
CA ILE A 112 -8.83 0.18 -0.59
C ILE A 112 -9.49 -1.17 -0.32
N LEU A 113 -9.24 -1.72 0.87
CA LEU A 113 -9.50 -3.12 1.23
C LEU A 113 -10.92 -3.36 1.73
N GLY A 114 -11.58 -2.32 2.23
CA GLY A 114 -12.93 -2.42 2.78
C GLY A 114 -13.33 -1.18 3.58
N ASN A 115 -14.32 -1.34 4.46
CA ASN A 115 -14.87 -0.33 5.36
C ASN A 115 -14.35 -0.50 6.80
N ARG A 116 -14.79 0.36 7.73
CA ARG A 116 -14.40 0.30 9.16
C ARG A 116 -14.74 -1.03 9.84
N GLU A 117 -15.80 -1.72 9.42
CA GLU A 117 -16.24 -2.99 10.00
C GLU A 117 -15.27 -4.14 9.65
N ASP A 118 -14.56 -4.01 8.53
CA ASP A 118 -13.58 -5.01 8.07
C ASP A 118 -12.25 -4.95 8.82
N ILE A 119 -11.98 -3.88 9.61
CA ILE A 119 -10.69 -3.64 10.27
C ILE A 119 -10.22 -4.86 11.08
N PRO A 120 -11.03 -5.49 11.96
CA PRO A 120 -10.56 -6.62 12.77
C PRO A 120 -10.12 -7.82 11.91
N MET A 121 -10.86 -8.11 10.86
CA MET A 121 -10.53 -9.18 9.91
C MET A 121 -9.24 -8.85 9.15
N LEU A 122 -9.08 -7.60 8.70
CA LEU A 122 -7.89 -7.16 7.98
C LEU A 122 -6.64 -7.19 8.86
N VAL A 123 -6.75 -6.79 10.12
CA VAL A 123 -5.66 -6.85 11.11
C VAL A 123 -5.18 -8.29 11.28
N ALA A 124 -6.09 -9.24 11.47
CA ALA A 124 -5.76 -10.65 11.62
C ALA A 124 -5.15 -11.24 10.33
N LYS A 125 -5.76 -10.93 9.18
CA LYS A 125 -5.36 -11.49 7.88
C LYS A 125 -3.98 -11.01 7.43
N TYR A 126 -3.69 -9.72 7.59
CA TYR A 126 -2.46 -9.08 7.08
C TYR A 126 -1.41 -8.83 8.17
N LYS A 127 -1.66 -9.30 9.41
CA LYS A 127 -0.77 -9.09 10.55
C LYS A 127 -0.40 -7.61 10.72
N ILE A 128 -1.42 -6.75 10.74
CA ILE A 128 -1.24 -5.31 10.86
C ILE A 128 -0.79 -4.99 12.29
N GLU A 129 0.28 -4.22 12.40
CA GLU A 129 0.88 -3.82 13.66
C GLU A 129 0.64 -2.33 13.98
N GLU A 130 0.37 -1.53 12.95
CA GLU A 130 0.10 -0.10 13.08
C GLU A 130 -1.12 0.31 12.27
N ILE A 131 -2.00 1.11 12.87
CA ILE A 131 -3.15 1.73 12.23
C ILE A 131 -2.95 3.25 12.27
N ILE A 132 -3.09 3.92 11.13
CA ILE A 132 -3.03 5.38 11.04
C ILE A 132 -4.39 5.91 10.63
N ILE A 133 -5.03 6.69 11.51
CA ILE A 133 -6.31 7.35 11.22
C ILE A 133 -6.03 8.68 10.54
N ALA A 134 -6.32 8.74 9.24
CA ALA A 134 -6.01 9.86 8.35
C ALA A 134 -7.27 10.64 7.94
N MET A 135 -8.09 11.04 8.92
CA MET A 135 -9.38 11.71 8.70
C MET A 135 -9.50 13.00 9.52
N PRO A 136 -8.69 14.05 9.24
CA PRO A 136 -8.65 15.28 10.06
C PRO A 136 -9.95 16.09 10.01
N SER A 137 -10.79 15.92 8.98
CA SER A 137 -12.03 16.69 8.77
C SER A 137 -13.30 15.95 9.22
N VAL A 138 -13.15 14.76 9.80
CA VAL A 138 -14.30 13.94 10.21
C VAL A 138 -14.71 14.26 11.63
N LYS A 139 -16.01 14.15 11.95
CA LYS A 139 -16.58 14.40 13.28
C LYS A 139 -15.95 13.48 14.33
N ARG A 140 -15.81 13.99 15.55
CA ARG A 140 -15.23 13.24 16.69
C ARG A 140 -15.96 11.91 16.98
N ASP A 141 -17.27 11.85 16.75
CA ASP A 141 -18.07 10.65 16.99
C ASP A 141 -17.61 9.48 16.09
N VAL A 142 -17.33 9.76 14.81
CA VAL A 142 -16.81 8.75 13.86
C VAL A 142 -15.43 8.24 14.26
N ILE A 143 -14.56 9.15 14.72
CA ILE A 143 -13.23 8.76 15.21
C ILE A 143 -13.37 7.89 16.46
N ARG A 144 -14.32 8.21 17.36
CA ARG A 144 -14.61 7.40 18.54
C ARG A 144 -15.04 6.00 18.17
N GLU A 145 -16.01 5.85 17.26
CA GLU A 145 -16.45 4.54 16.75
C GLU A 145 -15.29 3.71 16.19
N ILE A 146 -14.41 4.33 15.40
CA ILE A 146 -13.22 3.65 14.86
C ILE A 146 -12.27 3.23 16.00
N MET A 147 -12.07 4.09 16.98
CA MET A 147 -11.24 3.78 18.16
C MET A 147 -11.82 2.62 18.97
N GLU A 148 -13.15 2.56 19.12
CA GLU A 148 -13.83 1.44 19.79
C GLU A 148 -13.63 0.12 19.03
N ILE A 149 -13.71 0.13 17.69
CA ILE A 149 -13.42 -1.05 16.85
C ILE A 149 -11.95 -1.47 16.99
N CYS A 150 -11.03 -0.52 17.07
CA CYS A 150 -9.60 -0.78 17.15
C CYS A 150 -9.12 -1.13 18.56
N SER A 151 -9.83 -0.72 19.61
CA SER A 151 -9.45 -0.92 21.01
C SER A 151 -9.13 -2.37 21.41
N PRO A 152 -9.87 -3.40 20.96
CA PRO A 152 -9.55 -4.80 21.29
C PRO A 152 -8.36 -5.36 20.49
N LEU A 153 -7.82 -4.61 19.52
CA LEU A 153 -6.76 -5.08 18.64
C LEU A 153 -5.38 -4.75 19.24
N THR A 154 -4.42 -5.66 19.04
CA THR A 154 -3.03 -5.52 19.54
C THR A 154 -2.16 -4.69 18.58
N CYS A 155 -2.70 -3.64 17.95
CA CYS A 155 -1.96 -2.78 17.06
C CYS A 155 -1.79 -1.37 17.64
N LYS A 156 -0.70 -0.71 17.24
CA LYS A 156 -0.45 0.67 17.59
C LYS A 156 -1.38 1.58 16.78
N ILE A 157 -2.11 2.47 17.45
CA ILE A 157 -3.02 3.41 16.79
C ILE A 157 -2.41 4.81 16.84
N ASN A 158 -2.25 5.42 15.66
CA ASN A 158 -1.81 6.79 15.50
C ASN A 158 -2.93 7.60 14.82
N THR A 159 -3.19 8.79 15.33
CA THR A 159 -4.22 9.69 14.77
C THR A 159 -3.56 10.98 14.30
N LEU A 160 -3.94 11.47 13.13
CA LEU A 160 -3.61 12.83 12.70
C LEU A 160 -4.44 13.84 13.50
N PRO A 161 -3.81 14.84 14.12
CA PRO A 161 -4.55 15.93 14.76
C PRO A 161 -5.42 16.64 13.71
N GLY A 162 -6.72 16.75 13.97
CA GLY A 162 -7.61 17.56 13.15
C GLY A 162 -7.40 19.04 13.43
N VAL A 163 -7.76 19.88 12.44
CA VAL A 163 -7.72 21.35 12.58
C VAL A 163 -8.50 21.83 13.82
N TYR A 164 -9.55 21.10 14.19
CA TYR A 164 -10.36 21.39 15.39
C TYR A 164 -9.63 21.09 16.72
N GLN A 165 -8.67 20.16 16.74
CA GLN A 165 -7.86 19.90 17.93
C GLN A 165 -6.83 20.99 18.16
N LEU A 166 -6.34 21.64 17.10
CA LEU A 166 -5.41 22.76 17.21
C LEU A 166 -6.07 24.05 17.71
N LEU A 167 -7.40 24.17 17.57
CA LEU A 167 -8.17 25.30 18.06
C LEU A 167 -8.66 25.13 19.51
N ASP A 168 -8.83 23.88 19.96
CA ASP A 168 -9.22 23.56 21.34
C ASP A 168 -8.02 23.47 22.31
N ASP A 169 -6.79 23.35 21.80
CA ASP A 169 -5.58 23.35 22.63
C ASP A 169 -5.28 24.68 23.31
N GLU A 170 -5.99 25.77 23.00
CA GLU A 170 -6.00 26.97 23.84
C GLU A 170 -6.59 26.75 25.24
N VAL A 171 -7.30 25.64 25.48
CA VAL A 171 -7.91 25.29 26.78
C VAL A 171 -7.15 24.15 27.48
N LEU A 172 -6.24 23.45 26.81
CA LEU A 172 -5.50 22.30 27.33
C LEU A 172 -4.01 22.58 27.64
N VAL A 173 -3.67 23.86 27.90
CA VAL A 173 -2.35 24.21 28.48
C VAL A 173 -2.20 23.69 29.95
N SER A 174 -3.20 23.00 30.49
CA SER A 174 -3.18 22.49 31.86
C SER A 174 -2.59 21.08 32.03
N HIS A 175 -2.11 20.44 30.96
CA HIS A 175 -1.41 19.15 31.01
C HIS A 175 -0.02 19.17 30.39
N LEU A 176 0.62 20.32 30.40
CA LEU A 176 2.08 20.35 30.36
C LEU A 176 2.58 19.73 31.65
N HIS A 177 3.37 18.66 31.53
CA HIS A 177 4.11 18.09 32.67
C HIS A 177 4.73 19.22 33.44
N PRO A 178 4.60 19.26 34.80
CA PRO A 178 5.36 20.21 35.58
C PRO A 178 6.83 19.95 35.28
N VAL A 179 7.46 20.94 34.64
CA VAL A 179 8.92 20.99 34.56
C VAL A 179 9.40 20.93 36.01
N SER A 180 10.05 19.84 36.38
CA SER A 180 10.65 19.71 37.70
C SER A 180 11.66 20.83 37.85
N ILE A 181 11.54 21.58 38.96
CA ILE A 181 12.43 22.72 39.26
C ILE A 181 13.90 22.26 39.41
N GLU A 182 14.13 20.95 39.55
CA GLU A 182 15.45 20.33 39.58
C GLU A 182 16.24 20.42 38.29
N ASP A 183 15.56 20.46 37.12
CA ASP A 183 16.24 20.59 35.79
C ASP A 183 16.79 22.00 35.51
N LEU A 184 16.46 23.00 36.35
CA LEU A 184 16.93 24.38 36.19
C LEU A 184 18.09 24.74 37.10
N LEU A 185 18.47 23.84 38.02
CA LEU A 185 19.53 24.11 39.03
C LEU A 185 20.88 23.44 38.72
N GLU A 186 20.99 22.66 37.64
CA GLU A 186 22.29 22.14 37.16
C GLU A 186 22.92 23.03 36.08
N ARG A 187 23.08 24.30 36.38
CA ARG A 187 24.02 25.17 35.73
C ARG A 187 24.98 25.73 36.74
N ASP A 188 25.91 24.85 37.14
CA ASP A 188 27.05 25.26 37.93
C ASP A 188 27.97 26.13 37.12
N GLU A 189 28.37 27.17 37.81
CA GLU A 189 29.43 28.11 37.54
C GLU A 189 30.75 27.46 37.13
N ILE A 190 31.36 27.96 36.06
CA ILE A 190 32.80 28.29 36.06
C ILE A 190 32.99 29.48 35.13
#